data_d4db62bd1855d908600683264f75ed1c
#
_entry.id   d4db62bd1855d908600683264f75ed1c
#
_cell.length_a   1.000
_cell.length_b   1.000
_cell.length_c   1.000
_cell.angle_alpha   90.00
_cell.angle_beta   90.00
_cell.angle_gamma   90.00
#
_symmetry.space_group_name_H-M   'P 1'
#
loop_
_entity.id
_entity.type
_entity.pdbx_description
1 polymer ?
#
loop_
_entity_poly.entity_id
_entity_poly.type
_entity_poly.pdbx_seq_one_letter_code
_entity_poly.pdbx_strand_id
1 'polypeptide(L)'
;MKLLLLSLLTASLGLSACAGQRAFTRGEYGDPNEISMLDDKWNQNDMQLVAKKMINSMETWIEGRPIAKPVVILEMPRNKTAEHIDMQALYDHVKTTLIQSGSFTFLDKAARQEIAEEYDYQESGYVRPDEAQGPGNQRGARYMMGGTITSTVQQVGSEKVVYYKATFELTDIATTEIVWTDHKEITKHFKKKSIGF
;
A
#
# COMPACT_ATOMS: atom_id res chain seq x y z
N MET A 1 -19.09 53.98 -38.98
CA MET A 1 -18.88 52.67 -39.60
C MET A 1 -17.52 52.02 -39.21
N LYS A 2 -16.42 52.76 -39.08
CA LYS A 2 -15.09 52.20 -38.69
C LYS A 2 -14.99 51.80 -37.23
N LEU A 3 -15.68 52.48 -36.30
CA LEU A 3 -15.67 52.13 -34.88
C LEU A 3 -16.49 50.85 -34.54
N LEU A 4 -17.56 50.59 -35.31
CA LEU A 4 -18.39 49.39 -35.12
C LEU A 4 -17.68 48.10 -35.57
N LEU A 5 -16.81 48.20 -36.57
CA LEU A 5 -15.99 47.08 -37.06
C LEU A 5 -14.86 46.72 -36.10
N LEU A 6 -14.31 47.70 -35.35
CA LEU A 6 -13.26 47.47 -34.37
C LEU A 6 -13.81 46.77 -33.12
N SER A 7 -15.04 47.04 -32.71
CA SER A 7 -15.69 46.42 -31.55
C SER A 7 -16.12 44.97 -31.82
N LEU A 8 -16.42 44.61 -33.09
CA LEU A 8 -16.72 43.24 -33.45
C LEU A 8 -15.46 42.32 -33.50
N LEU A 9 -14.30 42.90 -33.81
CA LEU A 9 -13.05 42.17 -33.89
C LEU A 9 -12.48 41.81 -32.51
N THR A 10 -12.73 42.64 -31.48
CA THR A 10 -12.30 42.39 -30.11
C THR A 10 -13.20 41.36 -29.39
N ALA A 11 -14.46 41.18 -29.79
CA ALA A 11 -15.38 40.22 -29.22
C ALA A 11 -15.12 38.76 -29.67
N SER A 12 -14.43 38.57 -30.80
CA SER A 12 -14.14 37.25 -31.35
C SER A 12 -12.88 36.56 -30.76
N LEU A 13 -12.01 37.29 -30.05
CA LEU A 13 -10.79 36.73 -29.43
C LEU A 13 -11.02 36.13 -28.03
N GLY A 14 -12.19 36.30 -27.43
CA GLY A 14 -12.50 35.85 -26.06
C GLY A 14 -13.05 34.43 -25.94
N LEU A 15 -13.35 33.72 -27.03
CA LEU A 15 -14.07 32.46 -26.99
C LEU A 15 -13.20 31.18 -27.14
N SER A 16 -11.87 31.31 -27.20
CA SER A 16 -10.98 30.16 -27.44
C SER A 16 -10.36 29.52 -26.21
N ALA A 17 -10.75 29.91 -24.99
CA ALA A 17 -10.06 29.50 -23.75
C ALA A 17 -10.72 28.38 -22.96
N CYS A 18 -11.66 27.64 -23.50
CA CYS A 18 -12.18 26.40 -22.89
C CYS A 18 -11.74 25.17 -23.71
N ALA A 19 -10.42 24.88 -23.72
CA ALA A 19 -9.97 23.53 -23.98
C ALA A 19 -10.35 22.67 -22.77
N GLY A 20 -11.57 22.13 -22.79
CA GLY A 20 -12.04 21.24 -21.73
C GLY A 20 -11.07 20.09 -21.53
N GLN A 21 -10.69 19.81 -20.30
CA GLN A 21 -9.98 18.59 -19.93
C GLN A 21 -10.76 17.41 -20.53
N ARG A 22 -10.11 16.66 -21.43
CA ARG A 22 -10.72 15.47 -22.01
C ARG A 22 -10.88 14.44 -20.91
N ALA A 23 -12.12 14.13 -20.54
CA ALA A 23 -12.41 13.02 -19.64
C ALA A 23 -12.02 11.69 -20.32
N PHE A 24 -11.53 10.73 -19.54
CA PHE A 24 -11.33 9.37 -20.01
C PHE A 24 -12.70 8.76 -20.37
N THR A 25 -12.90 8.36 -21.62
CA THR A 25 -14.18 7.87 -22.15
C THR A 25 -14.20 6.37 -22.42
N ARG A 26 -13.06 5.71 -22.33
CA ARG A 26 -12.92 4.26 -22.56
C ARG A 26 -11.95 3.70 -21.55
N GLY A 27 -12.27 2.54 -20.99
CA GLY A 27 -11.41 1.70 -20.18
C GLY A 27 -11.53 0.25 -20.61
N GLU A 28 -10.49 -0.54 -20.36
CA GLU A 28 -10.45 -1.98 -20.54
C GLU A 28 -9.79 -2.62 -19.31
N TYR A 29 -10.09 -3.89 -19.09
CA TYR A 29 -9.40 -4.66 -18.03
C TYR A 29 -8.02 -5.07 -18.55
N GLY A 30 -6.97 -4.76 -17.77
CA GLY A 30 -5.60 -5.20 -18.04
C GLY A 30 -5.17 -6.37 -17.15
N ASP A 31 -4.05 -6.99 -17.46
CA ASP A 31 -3.41 -7.95 -16.59
C ASP A 31 -2.82 -7.22 -15.36
N PRO A 32 -3.26 -7.54 -14.12
CA PRO A 32 -2.72 -6.92 -12.93
C PRO A 32 -1.21 -7.19 -12.70
N ASN A 33 -0.64 -8.19 -13.37
CA ASN A 33 0.79 -8.52 -13.30
C ASN A 33 1.61 -7.84 -14.40
N GLU A 34 0.98 -7.13 -15.34
CA GLU A 34 1.69 -6.40 -16.38
C GLU A 34 2.43 -5.20 -15.77
N ILE A 35 3.73 -5.07 -16.11
CA ILE A 35 4.54 -3.93 -15.65
C ILE A 35 4.16 -2.69 -16.45
N SER A 36 3.45 -1.77 -15.81
CA SER A 36 3.08 -0.48 -16.38
C SER A 36 3.70 0.66 -15.57
N MET A 37 4.49 1.51 -16.22
CA MET A 37 5.06 2.74 -15.66
C MET A 37 4.51 3.94 -16.42
N LEU A 38 3.30 4.39 -16.05
CA LEU A 38 2.67 5.55 -16.67
C LEU A 38 3.27 6.87 -16.19
N ASP A 39 3.73 6.89 -14.94
CA ASP A 39 4.39 8.03 -14.32
C ASP A 39 5.50 7.59 -13.36
N ASP A 40 6.16 8.55 -12.73
CA ASP A 40 7.27 8.36 -11.82
C ASP A 40 6.85 8.07 -10.36
N LYS A 41 5.54 8.00 -10.09
CA LYS A 41 5.00 7.80 -8.75
C LYS A 41 4.94 6.32 -8.37
N TRP A 42 4.69 6.10 -7.09
CA TRP A 42 4.39 4.77 -6.57
C TRP A 42 3.17 4.16 -7.27
N ASN A 43 3.27 2.89 -7.64
CA ASN A 43 2.22 2.18 -8.36
C ASN A 43 2.05 0.73 -7.90
N GLN A 44 1.12 0.02 -8.52
CA GLN A 44 0.78 -1.38 -8.21
C GLN A 44 1.99 -2.32 -8.33
N ASN A 45 2.85 -2.16 -9.34
CA ASN A 45 4.01 -3.02 -9.52
C ASN A 45 5.02 -2.87 -8.39
N ASP A 46 5.21 -1.64 -7.89
CA ASP A 46 6.10 -1.38 -6.75
C ASP A 46 5.61 -2.11 -5.51
N MET A 47 4.29 -2.07 -5.26
CA MET A 47 3.66 -2.77 -4.14
C MET A 47 3.86 -4.29 -4.23
N GLN A 48 3.66 -4.88 -5.42
CA GLN A 48 3.85 -6.31 -5.66
C GLN A 48 5.31 -6.73 -5.47
N LEU A 49 6.26 -5.93 -5.97
CA LEU A 49 7.70 -6.17 -5.81
C LEU A 49 8.13 -6.15 -4.34
N VAL A 50 7.60 -5.19 -3.56
CA VAL A 50 7.86 -5.10 -2.12
C VAL A 50 7.28 -6.31 -1.40
N ALA A 51 6.01 -6.62 -1.59
CA ALA A 51 5.35 -7.72 -0.92
C ALA A 51 6.06 -9.06 -1.21
N LYS A 52 6.33 -9.36 -2.47
CA LYS A 52 7.04 -10.59 -2.88
C LYS A 52 8.42 -10.71 -2.23
N LYS A 53 9.19 -9.61 -2.19
CA LYS A 53 10.52 -9.62 -1.55
C LYS A 53 10.41 -9.88 -0.06
N MET A 54 9.49 -9.22 0.64
CA MET A 54 9.32 -9.36 2.09
C MET A 54 8.89 -10.78 2.47
N ILE A 55 7.97 -11.36 1.71
CA ILE A 55 7.48 -12.72 1.96
C ILE A 55 8.60 -13.74 1.81
N ASN A 56 9.31 -13.74 0.68
CA ASN A 56 10.41 -14.68 0.44
C ASN A 56 11.49 -14.56 1.53
N SER A 57 11.79 -13.34 1.97
CA SER A 57 12.78 -13.10 3.02
C SER A 57 12.30 -13.60 4.39
N MET A 58 11.01 -13.43 4.71
CA MET A 58 10.43 -13.95 5.96
C MET A 58 10.35 -15.47 5.97
N GLU A 59 10.02 -16.11 4.84
CA GLU A 59 10.03 -17.57 4.71
C GLU A 59 11.44 -18.12 4.92
N THR A 60 12.44 -17.50 4.30
CA THR A 60 13.85 -17.86 4.54
C THR A 60 14.26 -17.67 6.02
N TRP A 61 13.73 -16.62 6.67
CA TRP A 61 14.00 -16.37 8.10
C TRP A 61 13.42 -17.49 8.99
N ILE A 62 12.26 -18.05 8.65
CA ILE A 62 11.64 -19.16 9.39
C ILE A 62 12.39 -20.47 9.14
N GLU A 63 12.85 -20.69 7.91
CA GLU A 63 13.60 -21.89 7.54
C GLU A 63 14.82 -22.07 8.47
N GLY A 64 14.95 -23.23 9.06
CA GLY A 64 16.03 -23.51 10.00
C GLY A 64 15.83 -23.03 11.44
N ARG A 65 14.66 -22.45 11.77
CA ARG A 65 14.30 -22.14 13.15
C ARG A 65 13.27 -23.14 13.71
N PRO A 66 13.38 -23.53 14.99
CA PRO A 66 12.41 -24.44 15.61
C PRO A 66 11.11 -23.70 15.98
N ILE A 67 10.61 -22.85 15.09
CA ILE A 67 9.40 -22.06 15.30
C ILE A 67 8.33 -22.56 14.34
N ALA A 68 7.42 -23.38 14.86
CA ALA A 68 6.26 -23.81 14.07
C ALA A 68 5.25 -22.68 13.97
N LYS A 69 4.98 -22.17 12.78
CA LYS A 69 3.97 -21.14 12.49
C LYS A 69 3.94 -19.98 13.49
N PRO A 70 4.88 -19.03 13.44
CA PRO A 70 4.88 -17.89 14.36
C PRO A 70 3.58 -17.10 14.28
N VAL A 71 3.10 -16.65 15.44
CA VAL A 71 1.88 -15.85 15.57
C VAL A 71 2.24 -14.38 15.50
N VAL A 72 1.72 -13.69 14.50
CA VAL A 72 2.12 -12.32 14.14
C VAL A 72 0.90 -11.39 14.12
N ILE A 73 1.09 -10.15 14.59
CA ILE A 73 0.23 -9.01 14.26
C ILE A 73 0.95 -8.15 13.21
N LEU A 74 0.21 -7.70 12.21
CA LEU A 74 0.71 -6.75 11.23
C LEU A 74 0.25 -5.34 11.62
N GLU A 75 1.18 -4.40 11.70
CA GLU A 75 0.89 -2.97 11.86
C GLU A 75 0.85 -2.29 10.49
N MET A 76 0.02 -1.25 10.38
CA MET A 76 -0.05 -0.43 9.17
C MET A 76 1.33 0.16 8.86
N PRO A 77 1.91 -0.10 7.67
CA PRO A 77 3.19 0.50 7.30
C PRO A 77 3.08 2.03 7.23
N ARG A 78 4.17 2.72 7.57
CA ARG A 78 4.20 4.19 7.62
C ARG A 78 4.71 4.76 6.31
N ASN A 79 3.95 5.68 5.73
CA ASN A 79 4.39 6.48 4.60
C ASN A 79 5.26 7.65 5.08
N LYS A 80 6.53 7.68 4.70
CA LYS A 80 7.51 8.75 4.95
C LYS A 80 7.95 9.42 3.64
N THR A 81 7.24 9.18 2.56
CA THR A 81 7.45 9.86 1.28
C THR A 81 6.67 11.18 1.23
N ALA A 82 6.94 12.01 0.23
CA ALA A 82 6.15 13.20 -0.05
C ALA A 82 4.89 12.91 -0.90
N GLU A 83 4.69 11.64 -1.29
CA GLU A 83 3.56 11.22 -2.12
C GLU A 83 2.41 10.68 -1.27
N HIS A 84 1.20 10.79 -1.79
CA HIS A 84 0.08 10.04 -1.24
C HIS A 84 0.15 8.60 -1.75
N ILE A 85 0.56 7.67 -0.86
CA ILE A 85 0.58 6.24 -1.13
C ILE A 85 -0.55 5.59 -0.32
N ASP A 86 -1.36 4.76 -0.99
CA ASP A 86 -2.37 3.95 -0.32
C ASP A 86 -1.70 2.83 0.50
N MET A 87 -1.48 3.13 1.78
CA MET A 87 -0.84 2.20 2.70
C MET A 87 -1.76 1.04 3.08
N GLN A 88 -3.08 1.23 2.98
CA GLN A 88 -4.05 0.16 3.20
C GLN A 88 -3.92 -0.92 2.12
N ALA A 89 -3.82 -0.51 0.86
CA ALA A 89 -3.62 -1.45 -0.24
C ALA A 89 -2.32 -2.27 -0.07
N LEU A 90 -1.22 -1.63 0.33
CA LEU A 90 0.03 -2.34 0.63
C LEU A 90 -0.12 -3.30 1.82
N TYR A 91 -0.77 -2.85 2.90
CA TYR A 91 -1.05 -3.66 4.08
C TYR A 91 -1.85 -4.91 3.71
N ASP A 92 -2.94 -4.76 2.97
CA ASP A 92 -3.81 -5.86 2.59
C ASP A 92 -3.11 -6.83 1.64
N HIS A 93 -2.29 -6.33 0.73
CA HIS A 93 -1.50 -7.16 -0.18
C HIS A 93 -0.47 -8.00 0.57
N VAL A 94 0.32 -7.39 1.47
CA VAL A 94 1.29 -8.10 2.31
C VAL A 94 0.59 -9.11 3.21
N LYS A 95 -0.48 -8.71 3.91
CA LYS A 95 -1.27 -9.58 4.78
C LYS A 95 -1.80 -10.80 4.04
N THR A 96 -2.45 -10.59 2.90
CA THR A 96 -3.06 -11.67 2.10
C THR A 96 -2.00 -12.66 1.65
N THR A 97 -0.89 -12.19 1.11
CA THR A 97 0.16 -13.07 0.58
C THR A 97 0.84 -13.85 1.71
N LEU A 98 1.11 -13.23 2.86
CA LEU A 98 1.66 -13.92 4.03
C LEU A 98 0.70 -14.97 4.61
N ILE A 99 -0.62 -14.72 4.62
CA ILE A 99 -1.60 -15.72 5.03
C ILE A 99 -1.64 -16.90 4.06
N GLN A 100 -1.61 -16.61 2.75
CA GLN A 100 -1.64 -17.63 1.69
C GLN A 100 -0.38 -18.49 1.67
N SER A 101 0.77 -17.96 2.09
CA SER A 101 2.00 -18.78 2.21
C SER A 101 1.86 -19.93 3.22
N GLY A 102 0.94 -19.80 4.18
CA GLY A 102 0.70 -20.82 5.21
C GLY A 102 1.81 -20.92 6.26
N SER A 103 2.88 -20.15 6.14
CA SER A 103 4.06 -20.20 7.01
C SER A 103 3.87 -19.45 8.33
N PHE A 104 2.84 -18.60 8.42
CA PHE A 104 2.53 -17.74 9.58
C PHE A 104 1.09 -17.89 10.04
N THR A 105 0.83 -17.56 11.30
CA THR A 105 -0.51 -17.31 11.83
C THR A 105 -0.67 -15.83 12.08
N PHE A 106 -1.65 -15.19 11.42
CA PHE A 106 -1.95 -13.78 11.65
C PHE A 106 -3.14 -13.61 12.56
N LEU A 107 -3.04 -12.64 13.48
CA LEU A 107 -4.16 -12.21 14.31
C LEU A 107 -4.66 -10.87 13.79
N ASP A 108 -5.98 -10.75 13.65
CA ASP A 108 -6.61 -9.50 13.26
C ASP A 108 -6.75 -8.59 14.49
N LYS A 109 -5.85 -7.60 14.56
CA LYS A 109 -5.87 -6.60 15.64
C LYS A 109 -7.07 -5.65 15.50
N ALA A 110 -7.50 -5.36 14.27
CA ALA A 110 -8.60 -4.43 14.01
C ALA A 110 -9.94 -5.01 14.46
N ALA A 111 -10.14 -6.31 14.29
CA ALA A 111 -11.39 -6.98 14.68
C ALA A 111 -11.59 -7.17 16.21
N ARG A 112 -10.60 -6.83 17.04
CA ARG A 112 -10.67 -7.13 18.49
C ARG A 112 -11.82 -6.44 19.19
N GLN A 113 -12.10 -5.19 18.84
CA GLN A 113 -13.21 -4.44 19.45
C GLN A 113 -14.55 -5.01 19.02
N GLU A 114 -14.72 -5.27 17.74
CA GLU A 114 -15.95 -5.87 17.19
C GLU A 114 -16.22 -7.27 17.78
N ILE A 115 -15.15 -8.05 17.99
CA ILE A 115 -15.25 -9.37 18.64
C ILE A 115 -15.66 -9.23 20.12
N ALA A 116 -15.18 -8.21 20.82
CA ALA A 116 -15.57 -7.97 22.21
C ALA A 116 -17.05 -7.58 22.31
N GLU A 117 -17.55 -6.73 21.42
CA GLU A 117 -18.97 -6.38 21.30
C GLU A 117 -19.83 -7.61 20.96
N GLU A 118 -19.33 -8.52 20.11
CA GLU A 118 -20.00 -9.76 19.78
C GLU A 118 -20.05 -10.72 21.00
N TYR A 119 -19.03 -10.78 21.84
CA TYR A 119 -19.09 -11.55 23.09
C TYR A 119 -20.19 -11.05 24.01
N ASP A 120 -20.32 -9.73 24.19
CA ASP A 120 -21.37 -9.12 25.00
C ASP A 120 -22.77 -9.47 24.44
N TYR A 121 -22.94 -9.48 23.11
CA TYR A 121 -24.18 -9.91 22.50
C TYR A 121 -24.48 -11.39 22.76
N GLN A 122 -23.50 -12.27 22.60
CA GLN A 122 -23.67 -13.71 22.79
C GLN A 122 -23.98 -14.07 24.26
N GLU A 123 -23.45 -13.30 25.22
CA GLU A 123 -23.76 -13.45 26.65
C GLU A 123 -25.12 -12.88 27.05
N SER A 124 -25.75 -12.06 26.20
CA SER A 124 -27.04 -11.39 26.52
C SER A 124 -28.24 -12.31 26.60
N GLY A 125 -28.10 -13.60 26.28
CA GLY A 125 -29.17 -14.60 26.29
C GLY A 125 -29.90 -14.77 24.97
N TYR A 126 -29.52 -14.04 23.91
CA TYR A 126 -30.09 -14.24 22.57
C TYR A 126 -29.47 -15.44 21.85
N VAL A 127 -28.25 -15.81 22.18
CA VAL A 127 -27.56 -16.96 21.59
C VAL A 127 -27.73 -18.18 22.50
N ARG A 128 -27.80 -19.35 21.89
CA ARG A 128 -27.90 -20.60 22.64
C ARG A 128 -26.59 -20.82 23.46
N PRO A 129 -26.66 -21.21 24.75
CA PRO A 129 -25.51 -21.34 25.63
C PRO A 129 -24.44 -22.32 25.12
N ASP A 130 -24.84 -23.34 24.36
CA ASP A 130 -23.95 -24.38 23.79
C ASP A 130 -23.24 -23.91 22.52
N GLU A 131 -23.66 -22.80 21.92
CA GLU A 131 -23.08 -22.18 20.72
C GLU A 131 -22.34 -20.88 21.03
N ALA A 132 -22.60 -20.25 22.19
CA ALA A 132 -22.02 -18.97 22.56
C ALA A 132 -20.48 -19.06 22.67
N GLN A 133 -19.83 -18.09 22.05
CA GLN A 133 -18.38 -17.89 22.18
C GLN A 133 -18.13 -16.77 23.19
N GLY A 134 -17.01 -16.88 23.93
CA GLY A 134 -16.67 -15.91 24.94
C GLY A 134 -15.16 -15.67 25.08
N PRO A 135 -14.75 -14.77 25.98
CA PRO A 135 -13.34 -14.45 26.22
C PRO A 135 -12.56 -15.67 26.75
N GLY A 136 -11.22 -15.62 26.60
CA GLY A 136 -10.30 -16.61 27.15
C GLY A 136 -9.65 -17.55 26.12
N ASN A 137 -10.22 -17.69 24.92
CA ASN A 137 -9.69 -18.57 23.86
C ASN A 137 -8.89 -17.84 22.78
N GLN A 138 -8.76 -16.50 22.83
CA GLN A 138 -7.97 -15.74 21.86
C GLN A 138 -6.48 -16.05 22.02
N ARG A 139 -5.79 -16.19 20.90
CA ARG A 139 -4.34 -16.37 20.89
C ARG A 139 -3.62 -15.04 21.08
N GLY A 140 -2.51 -15.05 21.80
CA GLY A 140 -1.56 -13.93 21.85
C GLY A 140 -0.63 -13.95 20.65
N ALA A 141 -0.32 -12.78 20.09
CA ALA A 141 0.76 -12.65 19.12
C ALA A 141 2.11 -12.68 19.85
N ARG A 142 3.07 -13.41 19.30
CA ARG A 142 4.46 -13.35 19.76
C ARG A 142 5.22 -12.24 19.05
N TYR A 143 4.91 -11.98 17.80
CA TYR A 143 5.64 -11.02 16.98
C TYR A 143 4.73 -9.91 16.47
N MET A 144 5.32 -8.74 16.26
CA MET A 144 4.70 -7.60 15.62
C MET A 144 5.51 -7.22 14.38
N MET A 145 4.87 -7.18 13.24
CA MET A 145 5.48 -6.75 11.98
C MET A 145 5.07 -5.32 11.67
N GLY A 146 6.04 -4.45 11.46
CA GLY A 146 5.84 -3.07 11.03
C GLY A 146 6.67 -2.75 9.80
N GLY A 147 6.36 -1.62 9.15
CA GLY A 147 7.11 -1.20 7.98
C GLY A 147 7.12 0.31 7.78
N THR A 148 8.00 0.75 6.89
CA THR A 148 8.12 2.17 6.50
C THR A 148 8.53 2.26 5.03
N ILE A 149 7.89 3.20 4.29
CA ILE A 149 8.32 3.56 2.94
C ILE A 149 8.89 4.97 2.97
N THR A 150 10.08 5.12 2.39
CA THR A 150 10.75 6.41 2.15
C THR A 150 11.00 6.62 0.66
N SER A 151 11.16 7.87 0.21
CA SER A 151 11.57 8.19 -1.15
C SER A 151 12.58 9.32 -1.19
N THR A 152 13.41 9.30 -2.24
CA THR A 152 14.32 10.39 -2.60
C THR A 152 14.12 10.70 -4.07
N VAL A 153 13.97 11.96 -4.41
CA VAL A 153 13.80 12.44 -5.79
C VAL A 153 14.97 13.32 -6.17
N GLN A 154 15.59 13.01 -7.31
CA GLN A 154 16.65 13.83 -7.92
C GLN A 154 16.23 14.20 -9.33
N GLN A 155 16.35 15.48 -9.68
CA GLN A 155 16.03 15.96 -11.02
C GLN A 155 17.13 16.94 -11.49
N VAL A 156 17.66 16.67 -12.69
CA VAL A 156 18.64 17.54 -13.34
C VAL A 156 18.22 17.70 -14.81
N GLY A 157 17.91 18.94 -15.20
CA GLY A 157 17.45 19.23 -16.56
C GLY A 157 16.21 18.43 -16.96
N SER A 158 16.36 17.57 -17.95
CA SER A 158 15.26 16.70 -18.45
C SER A 158 15.19 15.33 -17.77
N GLU A 159 16.15 14.98 -16.92
CA GLU A 159 16.24 13.68 -16.29
C GLU A 159 15.74 13.73 -14.84
N LYS A 160 14.96 12.73 -14.45
CA LYS A 160 14.44 12.56 -13.09
C LYS A 160 14.67 11.12 -12.64
N VAL A 161 15.21 10.96 -11.45
CA VAL A 161 15.35 9.69 -10.77
C VAL A 161 14.54 9.72 -9.50
N VAL A 162 13.70 8.71 -9.31
CA VAL A 162 12.94 8.51 -8.08
C VAL A 162 13.38 7.19 -7.47
N TYR A 163 13.83 7.26 -6.24
CA TYR A 163 14.24 6.11 -5.45
C TYR A 163 13.26 5.90 -4.31
N TYR A 164 12.75 4.69 -4.16
CA TYR A 164 11.93 4.26 -3.04
C TYR A 164 12.67 3.18 -2.26
N LYS A 165 12.50 3.20 -0.95
CA LYS A 165 12.94 2.14 -0.05
C LYS A 165 11.79 1.77 0.89
N ALA A 166 11.32 0.53 0.79
CA ALA A 166 10.37 -0.07 1.71
C ALA A 166 11.14 -0.98 2.67
N THR A 167 11.10 -0.71 3.96
CA THR A 167 11.75 -1.49 5.02
C THR A 167 10.67 -2.08 5.92
N PHE A 168 10.80 -3.37 6.24
CA PHE A 168 9.94 -4.05 7.21
C PHE A 168 10.78 -4.68 8.31
N GLU A 169 10.18 -4.79 9.49
CA GLU A 169 10.81 -5.32 10.69
C GLU A 169 9.83 -6.22 11.44
N LEU A 170 10.34 -7.30 12.02
CA LEU A 170 9.62 -8.18 12.91
C LEU A 170 10.20 -8.05 14.30
N THR A 171 9.38 -7.60 15.25
CA THR A 171 9.76 -7.40 16.65
C THR A 171 9.14 -8.49 17.52
N ASP A 172 9.94 -9.13 18.37
CA ASP A 172 9.44 -10.01 19.44
C ASP A 172 8.81 -9.14 20.52
N ILE A 173 7.52 -9.36 20.80
CA ILE A 173 6.73 -8.52 21.73
C ILE A 173 7.21 -8.67 23.18
N ALA A 174 7.76 -9.83 23.53
CA ALA A 174 8.20 -10.11 24.88
C ALA A 174 9.55 -9.43 25.22
N THR A 175 10.47 -9.39 24.24
CA THR A 175 11.84 -8.88 24.45
C THR A 175 12.06 -7.50 23.85
N THR A 176 11.17 -7.04 22.96
CA THR A 176 11.31 -5.85 22.11
C THR A 176 12.46 -5.90 21.10
N GLU A 177 13.06 -7.07 20.92
CA GLU A 177 14.13 -7.27 19.95
C GLU A 177 13.59 -7.32 18.52
N ILE A 178 14.28 -6.66 17.58
CA ILE A 178 14.05 -6.84 16.15
C ILE A 178 14.73 -8.15 15.75
N VAL A 179 13.92 -9.17 15.50
CA VAL A 179 14.39 -10.53 15.18
C VAL A 179 14.56 -10.79 13.68
N TRP A 180 13.96 -9.92 12.86
CA TRP A 180 14.12 -9.90 11.42
C TRP A 180 13.88 -8.49 10.88
N THR A 181 14.64 -8.12 9.89
CA THR A 181 14.43 -6.92 9.06
C THR A 181 14.91 -7.18 7.65
N ASP A 182 14.19 -6.67 6.67
CA ASP A 182 14.62 -6.63 5.28
C ASP A 182 14.03 -5.41 4.57
N HIS A 183 14.53 -5.12 3.37
CA HIS A 183 14.06 -3.99 2.58
C HIS A 183 14.00 -4.33 1.09
N LYS A 184 13.19 -3.57 0.37
CA LYS A 184 13.16 -3.52 -1.08
C LYS A 184 13.44 -2.10 -1.54
N GLU A 185 14.43 -1.98 -2.42
CA GLU A 185 14.76 -0.74 -3.12
C GLU A 185 14.21 -0.78 -4.54
N ILE A 186 13.66 0.34 -5.00
CA ILE A 186 13.12 0.52 -6.34
C ILE A 186 13.62 1.86 -6.85
N THR A 187 14.27 1.84 -8.02
CA THR A 187 14.74 3.05 -8.69
C THR A 187 14.04 3.19 -10.02
N LYS A 188 13.45 4.36 -10.26
CA LYS A 188 12.75 4.70 -11.50
C LYS A 188 13.48 5.84 -12.21
N HIS A 189 13.72 5.68 -13.50
CA HIS A 189 14.37 6.69 -14.34
C HIS A 189 13.37 7.23 -15.36
N PHE A 190 13.19 8.55 -15.37
CA PHE A 190 12.33 9.25 -16.31
C PHE A 190 13.09 10.35 -17.05
N LYS A 191 12.74 10.54 -18.31
CA LYS A 191 13.30 11.58 -19.16
C LYS A 191 12.16 12.35 -19.85
N LYS A 192 12.16 13.68 -19.73
CA LYS A 192 11.23 14.53 -20.48
C LYS A 192 11.55 14.41 -21.96
N LYS A 193 10.52 14.11 -22.78
CA LYS A 193 10.66 14.25 -24.23
C LYS A 193 10.73 15.74 -24.59
N SER A 194 11.71 16.10 -25.41
CA SER A 194 11.74 17.42 -26.03
C SER A 194 10.52 17.52 -26.97
N ILE A 195 9.65 18.46 -26.72
CA ILE A 195 8.60 18.83 -27.66
C ILE A 195 9.29 19.76 -28.66
N GLY A 196 9.70 19.21 -29.81
CA GLY A 196 10.17 20.00 -30.93
C GLY A 196 9.00 20.83 -31.45
N PHE A 197 9.19 22.14 -31.56
CA PHE A 197 8.32 23.04 -32.29
C PHE A 197 8.74 22.98 -33.76
#